data_e76acdef6adc38d4ac6c13ab3e8e35b0
#
_entry.id   e76acdef6adc38d4ac6c13ab3e8e35b0
#
_cell.length_a   1.000
_cell.length_b   1.000
_cell.length_c   1.000
_cell.angle_alpha   90.00
_cell.angle_beta   90.00
_cell.angle_gamma   90.00
#
_symmetry.space_group_name_H-M   'P 1'
#
loop_
_entity.id
_entity.type
_entity.pdbx_description
1 polymer ?
#
loop_
_entity_poly.entity_id
_entity_poly.type
_entity_poly.pdbx_seq_one_letter_code
_entity_poly.pdbx_strand_id
1 'polypeptide(L)'
;MIPWEKIDTVLLDMDGTLLDRYFDDYFWEELVPEKFSDLRGISLSEAKKLLYAAFKGEERTLNWTDIYYWSDRLGLDIVALKVEMSDQVRVHLGVLPFLKFIQDGGKEVVLVTNAHPKTVQIKLGQTDLSPYLDTILCSSDIGVPKEDLEFWRGAERVLLFDKSKTLFVDDNEAVLRAADSFGIKYLLQKNNASSRRVQSPPTTFRSLDHFDSLIP
;
A
#
# COMPACT_ATOMS: atom_id res chain seq x y z
N MET A 1 -14.31 -6.46 18.82
CA MET A 1 -12.98 -6.90 19.26
C MET A 1 -12.45 -7.87 18.21
N ILE A 2 -11.15 -7.92 17.96
CA ILE A 2 -10.53 -8.91 17.07
C ILE A 2 -10.31 -10.19 17.88
N PRO A 3 -10.76 -11.35 17.40
CA PRO A 3 -10.57 -12.63 18.11
C PRO A 3 -9.16 -13.20 17.81
N TRP A 4 -8.16 -12.62 18.45
CA TRP A 4 -6.74 -12.92 18.19
C TRP A 4 -6.39 -14.39 18.33
N GLU A 5 -7.11 -15.13 19.18
CA GLU A 5 -6.95 -16.58 19.36
C GLU A 5 -7.35 -17.42 18.12
N LYS A 6 -8.07 -16.80 17.15
CA LYS A 6 -8.52 -17.44 15.92
C LYS A 6 -7.76 -16.98 14.68
N ILE A 7 -6.76 -16.12 14.85
CA ILE A 7 -5.97 -15.57 13.76
C ILE A 7 -4.58 -16.16 13.81
N ASP A 8 -4.13 -16.74 12.72
CA ASP A 8 -2.79 -17.29 12.54
C ASP A 8 -1.94 -16.37 11.68
N THR A 9 -2.52 -15.77 10.61
CA THR A 9 -1.82 -14.91 9.65
C THR A 9 -2.43 -13.50 9.62
N VAL A 10 -1.58 -12.48 9.58
CA VAL A 10 -1.96 -11.06 9.44
C VAL A 10 -1.35 -10.51 8.16
N LEU A 11 -2.22 -10.22 7.19
CA LEU A 11 -1.86 -9.57 5.93
C LEU A 11 -2.05 -8.07 6.09
N LEU A 12 -1.04 -7.29 5.72
CA LEU A 12 -1.03 -5.83 5.89
C LEU A 12 -0.65 -5.17 4.57
N ASP A 13 -1.45 -4.21 4.15
CA ASP A 13 -1.05 -3.29 3.09
C ASP A 13 0.00 -2.30 3.60
N MET A 14 0.71 -1.64 2.69
CA MET A 14 1.78 -0.70 2.99
C MET A 14 1.29 0.75 2.98
N ASP A 15 0.87 1.24 1.82
CA ASP A 15 0.70 2.67 1.55
C ASP A 15 -0.71 3.18 1.90
N GLY A 16 -0.82 3.97 2.94
CA GLY A 16 -2.09 4.36 3.55
C GLY A 16 -2.52 3.46 4.69
N THR A 17 -1.81 2.35 4.91
CA THR A 17 -2.07 1.37 5.96
C THR A 17 -0.96 1.37 7.02
N LEU A 18 0.20 0.84 6.73
CA LEU A 18 1.37 0.92 7.63
C LEU A 18 2.08 2.26 7.50
N LEU A 19 2.16 2.80 6.29
CA LEU A 19 2.82 4.07 5.97
C LEU A 19 1.80 5.14 5.61
N ASP A 20 2.07 6.38 6.02
CA ASP A 20 1.31 7.55 5.59
C ASP A 20 1.45 7.71 4.06
N ARG A 21 0.32 7.71 3.36
CA ARG A 21 0.28 7.88 1.90
C ARG A 21 0.69 9.29 1.43
N TYR A 22 0.96 10.23 2.36
CA TYR A 22 1.48 11.56 2.04
C TYR A 22 2.64 11.49 1.06
N PHE A 23 3.59 10.54 1.26
CA PHE A 23 4.74 10.37 0.39
C PHE A 23 4.33 10.16 -1.08
N ASP A 24 3.39 9.24 -1.35
CA ASP A 24 2.96 8.98 -2.72
C ASP A 24 2.04 10.06 -3.27
N ASP A 25 1.14 10.61 -2.44
CA ASP A 25 0.27 11.72 -2.84
C ASP A 25 1.10 12.93 -3.28
N TYR A 26 2.11 13.34 -2.49
CA TYR A 26 2.97 14.46 -2.84
C TYR A 26 3.85 14.14 -4.05
N PHE A 27 4.42 12.95 -4.10
CA PHE A 27 5.29 12.50 -5.18
C PHE A 27 4.57 12.59 -6.54
N TRP A 28 3.40 11.99 -6.67
CA TRP A 28 2.69 11.90 -7.94
C TRP A 28 1.88 13.16 -8.29
N GLU A 29 1.42 13.92 -7.29
CA GLU A 29 0.56 15.08 -7.52
C GLU A 29 1.33 16.42 -7.59
N GLU A 30 2.53 16.48 -7.03
CA GLU A 30 3.32 17.71 -6.99
C GLU A 30 4.71 17.53 -7.62
N LEU A 31 5.55 16.64 -7.07
CA LEU A 31 6.96 16.54 -7.48
C LEU A 31 7.11 16.06 -8.93
N VAL A 32 6.46 14.98 -9.32
CA VAL A 32 6.53 14.47 -10.71
C VAL A 32 5.98 15.49 -11.70
N PRO A 33 4.83 16.16 -11.48
CA PRO A 33 4.36 17.24 -12.34
C PRO A 33 5.34 18.42 -12.46
N GLU A 34 5.99 18.82 -11.36
CA GLU A 34 7.01 19.88 -11.39
C GLU A 34 8.18 19.49 -12.29
N LYS A 35 8.79 18.32 -12.04
CA LYS A 35 9.92 17.83 -12.85
C LYS A 35 9.56 17.61 -14.32
N PHE A 36 8.32 17.14 -14.59
CA PHE A 36 7.82 16.96 -15.95
C PHE A 36 7.59 18.30 -16.66
N SER A 37 7.06 19.30 -15.96
CA SER A 37 6.89 20.67 -16.43
C SER A 37 8.23 21.27 -16.87
N ASP A 38 9.26 21.16 -16.00
CA ASP A 38 10.61 21.64 -16.27
C ASP A 38 11.23 20.94 -17.48
N LEU A 39 11.14 19.61 -17.53
CA LEU A 39 11.68 18.79 -18.61
C LEU A 39 11.05 19.14 -19.98
N ARG A 40 9.74 19.41 -19.98
CA ARG A 40 8.98 19.68 -21.23
C ARG A 40 8.88 21.13 -21.61
N GLY A 41 9.28 22.06 -20.73
CA GLY A 41 9.15 23.52 -20.95
C GLY A 41 7.70 23.97 -21.06
N ILE A 42 6.78 23.32 -20.33
CA ILE A 42 5.34 23.64 -20.27
C ILE A 42 4.96 24.18 -18.90
N SER A 43 3.78 24.75 -18.77
CA SER A 43 3.29 25.19 -17.46
C SER A 43 2.98 24.00 -16.53
N LEU A 44 3.13 24.21 -15.21
CA LEU A 44 2.76 23.20 -14.20
C LEU A 44 1.29 22.75 -14.31
N SER A 45 0.39 23.69 -14.65
CA SER A 45 -1.02 23.37 -14.85
C SER A 45 -1.24 22.43 -16.04
N GLU A 46 -0.53 22.64 -17.13
CA GLU A 46 -0.57 21.77 -18.31
C GLU A 46 0.04 20.39 -18.00
N ALA A 47 1.20 20.36 -17.31
CA ALA A 47 1.83 19.14 -16.86
C ALA A 47 0.88 18.29 -15.99
N LYS A 48 0.23 18.90 -14.98
CA LYS A 48 -0.75 18.22 -14.12
C LYS A 48 -1.92 17.64 -14.92
N LYS A 49 -2.44 18.39 -15.91
CA LYS A 49 -3.55 17.90 -16.76
C LYS A 49 -3.14 16.68 -17.61
N LEU A 50 -1.95 16.74 -18.24
CA LEU A 50 -1.43 15.66 -19.07
C LEU A 50 -1.16 14.41 -18.23
N LEU A 51 -0.50 14.57 -17.07
CA LEU A 51 -0.18 13.47 -16.17
C LEU A 51 -1.43 12.84 -15.56
N TYR A 52 -2.41 13.64 -15.15
CA TYR A 52 -3.68 13.11 -14.64
C TYR A 52 -4.37 12.19 -15.67
N ALA A 53 -4.42 12.62 -16.94
CA ALA A 53 -4.99 11.79 -18.00
C ALA A 53 -4.18 10.50 -18.23
N ALA A 54 -2.84 10.59 -18.18
CA ALA A 54 -1.96 9.43 -18.32
C ALA A 54 -2.14 8.44 -17.17
N PHE A 55 -2.15 8.94 -15.92
CA PHE A 55 -2.36 8.13 -14.72
C PHE A 55 -3.73 7.45 -14.73
N LYS A 56 -4.79 8.19 -15.06
CA LYS A 56 -6.15 7.66 -15.14
C LYS A 56 -6.29 6.49 -16.13
N GLY A 57 -5.52 6.51 -17.21
CA GLY A 57 -5.50 5.45 -18.21
C GLY A 57 -4.88 4.13 -17.71
N GLU A 58 -4.07 4.18 -16.66
CA GLU A 58 -3.38 3.00 -16.10
C GLU A 58 -3.99 2.51 -14.78
N GLU A 59 -5.01 3.19 -14.25
CA GLU A 59 -5.67 2.75 -13.01
C GLU A 59 -6.06 1.26 -13.10
N ARG A 60 -5.81 0.52 -12.02
CA ARG A 60 -6.09 -0.92 -11.89
C ARG A 60 -5.28 -1.82 -12.84
N THR A 61 -4.17 -1.34 -13.36
CA THR A 61 -3.18 -2.16 -14.06
C THR A 61 -1.89 -2.24 -13.23
N LEU A 62 -1.00 -3.17 -13.56
CA LEU A 62 0.33 -3.23 -12.92
C LEU A 62 1.19 -2.02 -13.30
N ASN A 63 0.99 -1.43 -14.48
CA ASN A 63 1.69 -0.21 -14.89
C ASN A 63 1.43 0.96 -13.94
N TRP A 64 0.27 0.99 -13.27
CA TRP A 64 -0.09 2.03 -12.30
C TRP A 64 0.98 2.25 -11.23
N THR A 65 1.57 1.17 -10.75
CA THR A 65 2.59 1.19 -9.68
C THR A 65 4.01 0.90 -10.19
N ASP A 66 4.17 0.60 -11.47
CA ASP A 66 5.48 0.30 -12.07
C ASP A 66 6.28 1.58 -12.32
N ILE A 67 7.29 1.79 -11.49
CA ILE A 67 8.14 2.97 -11.53
C ILE A 67 9.07 3.02 -12.74
N TYR A 68 9.41 1.86 -13.33
CA TYR A 68 10.20 1.81 -14.56
C TYR A 68 9.36 2.15 -15.78
N TYR A 69 8.12 1.63 -15.85
CA TYR A 69 7.15 2.02 -16.87
C TYR A 69 6.95 3.55 -16.88
N TRP A 70 6.77 4.17 -15.70
CA TRP A 70 6.62 5.61 -15.61
C TRP A 70 7.91 6.36 -15.93
N SER A 71 9.10 5.84 -15.59
CA SER A 71 10.37 6.44 -15.97
C SER A 71 10.50 6.53 -17.50
N ASP A 72 10.24 5.44 -18.19
CA ASP A 72 10.31 5.38 -19.66
C ASP A 72 9.27 6.30 -20.31
N ARG A 73 8.04 6.25 -19.83
CA ARG A 73 6.92 7.03 -20.39
C ARG A 73 7.06 8.52 -20.20
N LEU A 74 7.59 8.96 -19.07
CA LEU A 74 7.71 10.38 -18.74
C LEU A 74 9.07 10.98 -19.13
N GLY A 75 10.09 10.17 -19.31
CA GLY A 75 11.47 10.59 -19.53
C GLY A 75 12.11 11.15 -18.25
N LEU A 76 11.66 10.69 -17.08
CA LEU A 76 12.16 11.07 -15.76
C LEU A 76 12.74 9.86 -15.03
N ASP A 77 13.78 10.02 -14.26
CA ASP A 77 14.26 8.97 -13.37
C ASP A 77 13.38 8.92 -12.09
N ILE A 78 12.25 8.21 -12.19
CA ILE A 78 11.30 8.05 -11.09
C ILE A 78 11.95 7.38 -9.87
N VAL A 79 12.89 6.46 -10.09
CA VAL A 79 13.63 5.79 -9.00
C VAL A 79 14.48 6.80 -8.24
N ALA A 80 15.29 7.60 -8.94
CA ALA A 80 16.12 8.62 -8.31
C ALA A 80 15.28 9.66 -7.56
N LEU A 81 14.17 10.13 -8.14
CA LEU A 81 13.25 11.06 -7.48
C LEU A 81 12.63 10.47 -6.21
N LYS A 82 12.24 9.18 -6.20
CA LYS A 82 11.73 8.51 -4.99
C LYS A 82 12.81 8.38 -3.91
N VAL A 83 14.05 8.09 -4.30
CA VAL A 83 15.18 8.03 -3.36
C VAL A 83 15.47 9.41 -2.76
N GLU A 84 15.49 10.48 -3.58
CA GLU A 84 15.70 11.86 -3.14
C GLU A 84 14.67 12.29 -2.08
N MET A 85 13.42 11.87 -2.23
CA MET A 85 12.31 12.21 -1.32
C MET A 85 12.11 11.19 -0.19
N SER A 86 12.93 10.15 -0.10
CA SER A 86 12.66 8.99 0.79
C SER A 86 12.62 9.35 2.29
N ASP A 87 13.27 10.47 2.68
CA ASP A 87 13.21 11.01 4.04
C ASP A 87 11.81 11.49 4.47
N GLN A 88 10.87 11.58 3.52
CA GLN A 88 9.46 11.93 3.79
C GLN A 88 8.58 10.73 4.12
N VAL A 89 9.11 9.50 4.04
CA VAL A 89 8.37 8.29 4.43
C VAL A 89 8.08 8.33 5.93
N ARG A 90 6.82 8.10 6.32
CA ARG A 90 6.38 8.10 7.73
C ARG A 90 5.56 6.85 8.02
N VAL A 91 5.83 6.24 9.15
CA VAL A 91 5.04 5.14 9.71
C VAL A 91 3.85 5.72 10.45
N HIS A 92 2.66 5.16 10.27
CA HIS A 92 1.47 5.57 11.02
C HIS A 92 1.61 5.29 12.52
N LEU A 93 0.93 6.12 13.33
CA LEU A 93 0.92 5.94 14.79
C LEU A 93 0.35 4.56 15.17
N GLY A 94 0.98 3.94 16.18
CA GLY A 94 0.54 2.65 16.71
C GLY A 94 1.00 1.43 15.90
N VAL A 95 1.62 1.61 14.70
CA VAL A 95 2.05 0.49 13.85
C VAL A 95 3.14 -0.35 14.51
N LEU A 96 4.24 0.25 14.97
CA LEU A 96 5.34 -0.52 15.56
C LEU A 96 4.93 -1.30 16.83
N PRO A 97 4.20 -0.71 17.80
CA PRO A 97 3.66 -1.47 18.92
C PRO A 97 2.73 -2.61 18.49
N PHE A 98 1.90 -2.38 17.47
CA PHE A 98 1.01 -3.40 16.93
C PHE A 98 1.79 -4.55 16.27
N LEU A 99 2.77 -4.27 15.42
CA LEU A 99 3.60 -5.30 14.79
C LEU A 99 4.34 -6.14 15.84
N LYS A 100 4.89 -5.49 16.86
CA LYS A 100 5.49 -6.19 17.98
C LYS A 100 4.49 -7.09 18.71
N PHE A 101 3.28 -6.61 18.98
CA PHE A 101 2.21 -7.39 19.61
C PHE A 101 1.86 -8.65 18.80
N ILE A 102 1.72 -8.54 17.48
CA ILE A 102 1.40 -9.71 16.63
C ILE A 102 2.57 -10.70 16.61
N GLN A 103 3.80 -10.21 16.50
CA GLN A 103 5.02 -11.05 16.51
C GLN A 103 5.18 -11.77 17.85
N ASP A 104 5.03 -11.08 18.99
CA ASP A 104 5.06 -11.67 20.34
C ASP A 104 3.94 -12.72 20.51
N GLY A 105 2.81 -12.54 19.81
CA GLY A 105 1.70 -13.49 19.73
C GLY A 105 1.95 -14.71 18.82
N GLY A 106 3.13 -14.81 18.20
CA GLY A 106 3.51 -15.93 17.32
C GLY A 106 2.71 -16.02 16.02
N LYS A 107 2.21 -14.88 15.51
CA LYS A 107 1.44 -14.84 14.27
C LYS A 107 2.34 -14.49 13.09
N GLU A 108 2.04 -15.06 11.93
CA GLU A 108 2.72 -14.72 10.69
C GLU A 108 2.29 -13.31 10.22
N VAL A 109 3.26 -12.47 9.88
CA VAL A 109 3.05 -11.09 9.40
C VAL A 109 3.52 -10.97 7.96
N VAL A 110 2.59 -10.71 7.05
CA VAL A 110 2.88 -10.60 5.62
C VAL A 110 2.52 -9.21 5.12
N LEU A 111 3.47 -8.54 4.49
CA LEU A 111 3.20 -7.32 3.72
C LEU A 111 2.63 -7.71 2.35
N VAL A 112 1.44 -7.20 2.01
CA VAL A 112 0.76 -7.46 0.73
C VAL A 112 0.44 -6.13 0.07
N THR A 113 1.15 -5.79 -1.02
CA THR A 113 1.10 -4.44 -1.59
C THR A 113 0.99 -4.42 -3.11
N ASN A 114 0.33 -3.39 -3.66
CA ASN A 114 0.38 -3.08 -5.08
C ASN A 114 1.68 -2.36 -5.49
N ALA A 115 2.47 -1.87 -4.53
CA ALA A 115 3.69 -1.13 -4.82
C ALA A 115 4.73 -2.02 -5.55
N HIS A 116 5.46 -1.40 -6.47
CA HIS A 116 6.59 -2.05 -7.14
C HIS A 116 7.67 -2.45 -6.12
N PRO A 117 8.34 -3.62 -6.25
CA PRO A 117 9.35 -4.11 -5.29
C PRO A 117 10.44 -3.08 -4.97
N LYS A 118 10.88 -2.31 -5.97
CA LYS A 118 11.86 -1.24 -5.77
C LYS A 118 11.34 -0.10 -4.89
N THR A 119 10.06 0.26 -5.00
CA THR A 119 9.40 1.23 -4.12
C THR A 119 9.33 0.70 -2.69
N VAL A 120 8.97 -0.58 -2.52
CA VAL A 120 8.98 -1.25 -1.22
C VAL A 120 10.36 -1.18 -0.58
N GLN A 121 11.42 -1.53 -1.33
CA GLN A 121 12.80 -1.46 -0.85
C GLN A 121 13.18 -0.04 -0.38
N ILE A 122 12.84 1.00 -1.15
CA ILE A 122 13.13 2.40 -0.80
C ILE A 122 12.43 2.76 0.51
N LYS A 123 11.13 2.47 0.64
CA LYS A 123 10.32 2.84 1.81
C LYS A 123 10.73 2.08 3.06
N LEU A 124 10.92 0.77 2.96
CA LEU A 124 11.35 -0.04 4.09
C LEU A 124 12.76 0.32 4.57
N GLY A 125 13.62 0.79 3.66
CA GLY A 125 14.97 1.29 4.03
C GLY A 125 14.96 2.57 4.88
N GLN A 126 13.83 3.26 4.99
CA GLN A 126 13.63 4.48 5.80
C GLN A 126 12.84 4.21 7.08
N THR A 127 12.50 2.96 7.35
CA THR A 127 11.62 2.58 8.47
C THR A 127 12.14 1.37 9.22
N ASP A 128 11.69 1.19 10.46
CA ASP A 128 12.03 0.03 11.29
C ASP A 128 11.00 -1.12 11.13
N LEU A 129 10.35 -1.23 9.97
CA LEU A 129 9.28 -2.22 9.76
C LEU A 129 9.82 -3.61 9.38
N SER A 130 10.93 -3.66 8.63
CA SER A 130 11.47 -4.91 8.07
C SER A 130 11.64 -6.05 9.08
N PRO A 131 12.09 -5.83 10.34
CA PRO A 131 12.26 -6.91 11.32
C PRO A 131 10.96 -7.60 11.75
N TYR A 132 9.81 -6.99 11.46
CA TYR A 132 8.49 -7.51 11.84
C TYR A 132 7.75 -8.21 10.70
N LEU A 133 8.32 -8.22 9.50
CA LEU A 133 7.70 -8.80 8.31
C LEU A 133 8.34 -10.15 8.00
N ASP A 134 7.55 -11.23 8.08
CA ASP A 134 8.03 -12.58 7.72
C ASP A 134 8.13 -12.75 6.21
N THR A 135 7.19 -12.13 5.46
CA THR A 135 7.14 -12.22 3.99
C THR A 135 6.63 -10.90 3.39
N ILE A 136 7.08 -10.61 2.19
CA ILE A 136 6.60 -9.48 1.36
C ILE A 136 6.08 -10.05 0.05
N LEU A 137 4.83 -9.74 -0.30
CA LEU A 137 4.22 -10.10 -1.57
C LEU A 137 3.77 -8.83 -2.31
N CYS A 138 4.38 -8.55 -3.44
CA CYS A 138 3.97 -7.49 -4.34
C CYS A 138 2.97 -8.01 -5.39
N SER A 139 2.07 -7.16 -5.86
CA SER A 139 1.11 -7.54 -6.92
C SER A 139 1.81 -8.00 -8.20
N SER A 140 3.00 -7.47 -8.50
CA SER A 140 3.83 -7.91 -9.61
C SER A 140 4.30 -9.37 -9.52
N ASP A 141 4.41 -9.94 -8.30
CA ASP A 141 4.80 -11.33 -8.10
C ASP A 141 3.69 -12.30 -8.54
N ILE A 142 2.45 -11.83 -8.52
CA ILE A 142 1.25 -12.58 -8.96
C ILE A 142 0.89 -12.25 -10.42
N GLY A 143 1.20 -11.04 -10.87
CA GLY A 143 0.91 -10.59 -12.23
C GLY A 143 -0.41 -9.82 -12.40
N VAL A 144 -1.15 -9.57 -11.31
CA VAL A 144 -2.40 -8.80 -11.29
C VAL A 144 -2.51 -7.98 -10.00
N PRO A 145 -3.22 -6.81 -9.99
CA PRO A 145 -3.37 -5.98 -8.81
C PRO A 145 -4.30 -6.60 -7.76
N LYS A 146 -4.19 -6.15 -6.50
CA LYS A 146 -4.96 -6.65 -5.35
C LYS A 146 -6.48 -6.49 -5.49
N GLU A 147 -6.94 -5.61 -6.34
CA GLU A 147 -8.36 -5.40 -6.68
C GLU A 147 -8.94 -6.57 -7.49
N ASP A 148 -8.09 -7.42 -8.07
CA ASP A 148 -8.50 -8.59 -8.84
C ASP A 148 -8.59 -9.83 -7.94
N LEU A 149 -9.64 -10.64 -8.11
CA LEU A 149 -9.82 -11.88 -7.38
C LEU A 149 -8.70 -12.90 -7.65
N GLU A 150 -8.11 -12.88 -8.86
CA GLU A 150 -7.00 -13.77 -9.22
C GLU A 150 -5.73 -13.46 -8.40
N PHE A 151 -5.54 -12.20 -7.95
CA PHE A 151 -4.47 -11.87 -7.02
C PHE A 151 -4.59 -12.73 -5.75
N TRP A 152 -5.76 -12.78 -5.13
CA TRP A 152 -5.99 -13.49 -3.87
C TRP A 152 -5.85 -15.01 -4.01
N ARG A 153 -6.28 -15.56 -5.17
CA ARG A 153 -6.04 -16.97 -5.51
C ARG A 153 -4.55 -17.28 -5.68
N GLY A 154 -3.80 -16.36 -6.28
CA GLY A 154 -2.35 -16.45 -6.41
C GLY A 154 -1.65 -16.33 -5.06
N ALA A 155 -2.03 -15.35 -4.26
CA ALA A 155 -1.50 -15.12 -2.92
C ALA A 155 -1.68 -16.33 -1.99
N GLU A 156 -2.88 -16.95 -1.97
CA GLU A 156 -3.13 -18.17 -1.19
C GLU A 156 -2.18 -19.31 -1.58
N ARG A 157 -1.92 -19.50 -2.88
CA ARG A 157 -1.00 -20.54 -3.37
C ARG A 157 0.46 -20.30 -3.00
N VAL A 158 0.88 -19.02 -2.93
CA VAL A 158 2.26 -18.64 -2.62
C VAL A 158 2.50 -18.61 -1.11
N LEU A 159 1.57 -18.04 -0.36
CA LEU A 159 1.71 -17.80 1.08
C LEU A 159 1.15 -18.95 1.93
N LEU A 160 0.30 -19.82 1.37
CA LEU A 160 -0.30 -20.99 2.03
C LEU A 160 -1.11 -20.65 3.30
N PHE A 161 -1.69 -19.46 3.39
CA PHE A 161 -2.50 -19.04 4.53
C PHE A 161 -3.91 -19.64 4.53
N ASP A 162 -4.49 -19.83 5.72
CA ASP A 162 -5.90 -20.20 5.89
C ASP A 162 -6.77 -18.93 5.95
N LYS A 163 -7.52 -18.66 4.90
CA LYS A 163 -8.40 -17.48 4.82
C LYS A 163 -9.42 -17.37 5.96
N SER A 164 -9.82 -18.52 6.59
CA SER A 164 -10.72 -18.51 7.75
C SER A 164 -10.04 -18.05 9.06
N LYS A 165 -8.69 -17.99 9.06
CA LYS A 165 -7.85 -17.60 10.19
C LYS A 165 -6.94 -16.41 9.86
N THR A 166 -7.27 -15.67 8.81
CA THR A 166 -6.48 -14.55 8.33
C THR A 166 -7.19 -13.22 8.62
N LEU A 167 -6.44 -12.27 9.16
CA LEU A 167 -6.80 -10.87 9.21
C LEU A 167 -6.10 -10.14 8.05
N PHE A 168 -6.86 -9.34 7.31
CA PHE A 168 -6.31 -8.43 6.32
C PHE A 168 -6.70 -6.98 6.64
N VAL A 169 -5.74 -6.06 6.56
CA VAL A 169 -5.91 -4.62 6.79
C VAL A 169 -5.44 -3.85 5.57
N ASP A 170 -6.29 -2.98 5.04
CA ASP A 170 -6.02 -2.17 3.85
C ASP A 170 -6.80 -0.84 3.94
N ASP A 171 -6.33 0.25 3.32
CA ASP A 171 -7.06 1.52 3.25
C ASP A 171 -8.05 1.58 2.07
N ASN A 172 -7.87 0.71 1.07
CA ASN A 172 -8.63 0.71 -0.18
C ASN A 172 -9.82 -0.26 -0.10
N GLU A 173 -11.04 0.29 -0.13
CA GLU A 173 -12.26 -0.51 -0.09
C GLU A 173 -12.41 -1.48 -1.28
N ALA A 174 -11.91 -1.13 -2.47
CA ALA A 174 -11.98 -2.02 -3.64
C ALA A 174 -11.12 -3.28 -3.43
N VAL A 175 -9.96 -3.13 -2.81
CA VAL A 175 -9.08 -4.23 -2.42
C VAL A 175 -9.74 -5.11 -1.36
N LEU A 176 -10.32 -4.50 -0.32
CA LEU A 176 -11.05 -5.23 0.73
C LEU A 176 -12.25 -6.01 0.17
N ARG A 177 -12.98 -5.45 -0.81
CA ARG A 177 -14.08 -6.16 -1.49
C ARG A 177 -13.58 -7.36 -2.28
N ALA A 178 -12.44 -7.28 -2.94
CA ALA A 178 -11.83 -8.43 -3.63
C ALA A 178 -11.42 -9.51 -2.63
N ALA A 179 -10.80 -9.14 -1.51
CA ALA A 179 -10.43 -10.05 -0.42
C ALA A 179 -11.65 -10.72 0.25
N ASP A 180 -12.75 -9.95 0.46
CA ASP A 180 -14.03 -10.46 0.97
C ASP A 180 -14.64 -11.48 0.01
N SER A 181 -14.68 -11.14 -1.28
CA SER A 181 -15.19 -12.03 -2.33
C SER A 181 -14.38 -13.33 -2.46
N PHE A 182 -13.08 -13.26 -2.14
CA PHE A 182 -12.20 -14.43 -2.05
C PHE A 182 -12.49 -15.27 -0.79
N GLY A 183 -13.00 -14.65 0.28
CA GLY A 183 -13.39 -15.31 1.52
C GLY A 183 -12.42 -15.14 2.68
N ILE A 184 -11.57 -14.10 2.68
CA ILE A 184 -10.80 -13.73 3.88
C ILE A 184 -11.77 -13.27 4.96
N LYS A 185 -11.69 -13.92 6.13
CA LYS A 185 -12.71 -13.81 7.16
C LYS A 185 -12.67 -12.54 7.97
N TYR A 186 -11.48 -12.02 8.26
CA TYR A 186 -11.33 -10.83 9.10
C TYR A 186 -10.76 -9.71 8.25
N LEU A 187 -11.58 -8.68 8.03
CA LEU A 187 -11.24 -7.54 7.20
C LEU A 187 -11.37 -6.25 8.00
N LEU A 188 -10.38 -5.38 7.89
CA LEU A 188 -10.39 -4.05 8.51
C LEU A 188 -9.97 -3.01 7.48
N GLN A 189 -10.71 -1.91 7.45
CA GLN A 189 -10.32 -0.74 6.68
C GLN A 189 -9.52 0.23 7.56
N LYS A 190 -8.32 0.61 7.11
CA LYS A 190 -7.54 1.67 7.73
C LYS A 190 -8.07 3.02 7.25
N ASN A 191 -8.55 3.84 8.20
CA ASN A 191 -8.93 5.23 7.95
C ASN A 191 -7.71 6.16 7.98
N ASN A 192 -7.91 7.41 7.56
CA ASN A 192 -6.86 8.44 7.61
C ASN A 192 -5.57 7.97 6.91
N ALA A 193 -5.72 7.41 5.72
CA ALA A 193 -4.62 6.84 4.93
C ALA A 193 -3.51 7.86 4.61
N SER A 194 -3.85 9.14 4.53
CA SER A 194 -2.92 10.23 4.22
C SER A 194 -3.13 11.42 5.13
N SER A 195 -2.04 11.93 5.70
CA SER A 195 -2.04 13.18 6.48
C SER A 195 -2.35 14.42 5.63
N ARG A 196 -2.25 14.31 4.30
CA ARG A 196 -2.64 15.36 3.34
C ARG A 196 -4.15 15.43 3.14
N ARG A 197 -4.87 14.34 3.36
CA ARG A 197 -6.31 14.19 3.11
C ARG A 197 -7.01 13.64 4.35
N VAL A 198 -7.60 14.52 5.12
CA VAL A 198 -8.20 14.22 6.46
C VAL A 198 -9.51 13.43 6.38
N GLN A 199 -10.04 13.09 5.20
CA GLN A 199 -11.33 12.42 5.10
C GLN A 199 -11.17 10.99 4.57
N SER A 200 -11.62 10.03 5.36
CA SER A 200 -11.86 8.67 4.91
C SER A 200 -13.26 8.58 4.31
N PRO A 201 -13.43 7.98 3.12
CA PRO A 201 -14.75 7.75 2.56
C PRO A 201 -15.56 6.80 3.47
N PRO A 202 -16.90 6.90 3.46
CA PRO A 202 -17.74 5.91 4.13
C PRO A 202 -17.40 4.51 3.63
N THR A 203 -17.31 3.55 4.56
CA THR A 203 -17.03 2.15 4.25
C THR A 203 -18.07 1.24 4.86
N THR A 204 -18.27 0.06 4.23
CA THR A 204 -19.07 -1.03 4.78
C THR A 204 -18.27 -1.97 5.69
N PHE A 205 -16.95 -1.85 5.67
CA PHE A 205 -16.06 -2.65 6.51
C PHE A 205 -15.89 -2.02 7.89
N ARG A 206 -15.61 -2.86 8.87
CA ARG A 206 -15.13 -2.39 10.15
C ARG A 206 -13.82 -1.64 9.94
N SER A 207 -13.69 -0.45 10.52
CA SER A 207 -12.54 0.41 10.31
C SER A 207 -11.75 0.67 11.60
N LEU A 208 -10.50 1.11 11.42
CA LEU A 208 -9.63 1.59 12.49
C LEU A 208 -8.95 2.90 12.07
N ASP A 209 -8.78 3.78 13.03
CA ASP A 209 -8.01 5.02 12.85
C ASP A 209 -6.54 4.83 13.20
N HIS A 210 -6.25 4.09 14.27
CA HIS A 210 -4.91 3.82 14.77
C HIS A 210 -4.75 2.35 15.16
N PHE A 211 -3.58 1.79 14.90
CA PHE A 211 -3.27 0.37 15.12
C PHE A 211 -3.22 -0.03 16.60
N ASP A 212 -2.89 0.90 17.50
CA ASP A 212 -2.89 0.67 18.96
C ASP A 212 -4.28 0.27 19.49
N SER A 213 -5.37 0.67 18.81
CA SER A 213 -6.74 0.24 19.16
C SER A 213 -6.99 -1.26 18.95
N LEU A 214 -6.10 -1.97 18.28
CA LEU A 214 -6.17 -3.41 18.06
C LEU A 214 -5.44 -4.23 19.13
N ILE A 215 -4.61 -3.56 19.93
CA ILE A 215 -3.90 -4.19 21.07
C ILE A 215 -4.88 -4.29 22.24
N PRO A 216 -5.10 -5.48 22.84
CA PRO A 216 -6.02 -5.67 23.96
C PRO A 216 -5.69 -4.87 25.22
#